data_799e80549ebef4d08130b3a4b363d3d1
#
_entry.id   799e80549ebef4d08130b3a4b363d3d1
#
_cell.length_a   1.000
_cell.length_b   1.000
_cell.length_c   1.000
_cell.angle_alpha   90.00
_cell.angle_beta   90.00
_cell.angle_gamma   90.00
#
_symmetry.space_group_name_H-M   'P 1'
#
loop_
_entity.id
_entity.type
_entity.pdbx_description
1 polymer ?
#
loop_
_entity_poly.entity_id
_entity_poly.type
_entity_poly.pdbx_seq_one_letter_code
_entity_poly.pdbx_strand_id
1 'polypeptide(L)'
;TPLYSSAASDVYKRQVGREIPEEIIEATGKEVFQGIYYKDNTEFHKQGPITKVVMNHDTSKMVESIHDALVKCGAHDGMTLGFHHHFRDGDLVVNMVMKEVQKMGIKDVTICASSLGKAHDDLVPLIEDGTITNIQSSGVRGKIGEAISHGKLKGLATMRSHGGRMRAIQTGEVTIDISFIGAPTCDDYGNLSLIHI
;
A
#
# COMPACT_ATOMS: atom_id res chain seq x y z
N THR A 1 30.65 -23.23 -20.77
CA THR A 1 29.86 -23.94 -19.74
C THR A 1 29.70 -23.01 -18.54
N PRO A 2 28.50 -22.54 -18.19
CA PRO A 2 28.32 -21.75 -16.99
C PRO A 2 28.51 -22.68 -15.78
N LEU A 3 29.45 -22.32 -14.92
CA LEU A 3 29.64 -22.95 -13.63
C LEU A 3 28.47 -22.54 -12.72
N TYR A 4 27.51 -23.42 -12.56
CA TYR A 4 26.53 -23.28 -11.49
C TYR A 4 27.21 -23.66 -10.18
N SER A 5 27.56 -22.68 -9.36
CA SER A 5 28.01 -22.95 -8.01
C SER A 5 26.85 -23.50 -7.19
N SER A 6 27.14 -24.48 -6.35
CA SER A 6 26.19 -25.16 -5.48
C SER A 6 25.51 -24.17 -4.55
N ALA A 7 24.22 -24.00 -4.75
CA ALA A 7 23.42 -22.86 -4.31
C ALA A 7 23.11 -22.74 -2.82
N ALA A 8 23.64 -23.59 -1.96
CA ALA A 8 23.22 -23.56 -0.55
C ALA A 8 23.89 -22.50 0.32
N SER A 9 25.07 -22.02 -0.06
CA SER A 9 25.78 -20.97 0.71
C SER A 9 25.55 -19.54 0.17
N ASP A 10 24.95 -19.40 -1.02
CA ASP A 10 24.73 -18.11 -1.66
C ASP A 10 23.34 -17.49 -1.42
N VAL A 11 22.47 -18.21 -0.74
CA VAL A 11 21.07 -17.80 -0.51
C VAL A 11 20.96 -16.51 0.28
N TYR A 12 21.94 -16.23 1.12
CA TYR A 12 21.97 -15.03 1.97
C TYR A 12 22.82 -13.89 1.41
N LYS A 13 23.34 -14.06 0.20
CA LYS A 13 24.17 -13.03 -0.44
C LYS A 13 23.38 -12.27 -1.49
N ARG A 14 23.50 -10.93 -1.45
CA ARG A 14 23.04 -10.09 -2.56
C ARG A 14 23.88 -10.38 -3.80
N GLN A 15 23.33 -10.06 -4.99
CA GLN A 15 24.02 -10.25 -6.29
C GLN A 15 25.43 -9.67 -6.37
N VAL A 16 25.77 -8.74 -5.47
CA VAL A 16 27.12 -8.15 -5.34
C VAL A 16 27.95 -8.77 -4.21
N GLY A 17 27.60 -9.95 -3.71
CA GLY A 17 28.34 -10.68 -2.69
C GLY A 17 28.21 -10.16 -1.26
N ARG A 18 27.29 -9.23 -0.99
CA ARG A 18 27.03 -8.79 0.38
C ARG A 18 26.09 -9.75 1.08
N GLU A 19 26.40 -10.07 2.31
CA GLU A 19 25.50 -10.85 3.17
C GLU A 19 24.29 -10.02 3.57
N ILE A 20 23.14 -10.68 3.67
CA ILE A 20 21.92 -10.09 4.23
C ILE A 20 21.97 -10.38 5.73
N PRO A 21 21.91 -9.38 6.61
CA PRO A 21 21.89 -9.61 8.05
C PRO A 21 20.76 -10.55 8.45
N GLU A 22 21.07 -11.55 9.27
CA GLU A 22 20.10 -12.54 9.75
C GLU A 22 18.94 -11.88 10.48
N GLU A 23 19.21 -10.81 11.22
CA GLU A 23 18.19 -10.03 11.94
C GLU A 23 17.08 -9.50 11.01
N ILE A 24 17.42 -9.17 9.75
CA ILE A 24 16.44 -8.71 8.76
C ILE A 24 15.58 -9.89 8.27
N ILE A 25 16.20 -11.05 8.10
CA ILE A 25 15.48 -12.26 7.67
C ILE A 25 14.51 -12.71 8.76
N GLU A 26 14.98 -12.75 10.00
CA GLU A 26 14.14 -13.09 11.16
C GLU A 26 13.01 -12.10 11.38
N ALA A 27 13.31 -10.79 11.32
CA ALA A 27 12.31 -9.74 11.52
C ALA A 27 11.22 -9.72 10.44
N THR A 28 11.57 -10.11 9.20
CA THR A 28 10.60 -10.13 8.09
C THR A 28 9.85 -11.43 7.96
N GLY A 29 10.40 -12.54 8.49
CA GLY A 29 9.87 -13.90 8.32
C GLY A 29 9.76 -14.35 6.86
N LYS A 30 10.49 -13.68 5.96
CA LYS A 30 10.42 -13.92 4.51
C LYS A 30 11.68 -14.56 3.99
N GLU A 31 11.52 -15.47 3.04
CA GLU A 31 12.63 -16.02 2.31
C GLU A 31 13.34 -14.98 1.45
N VAL A 32 14.64 -15.09 1.36
CA VAL A 32 15.46 -14.23 0.52
C VAL A 32 15.14 -14.49 -0.96
N PHE A 33 15.08 -13.44 -1.76
CA PHE A 33 14.86 -13.56 -3.20
C PHE A 33 15.92 -14.45 -3.86
N GLN A 34 15.50 -15.55 -4.45
CA GLN A 34 16.33 -16.59 -5.03
C GLN A 34 16.83 -16.27 -6.46
N GLY A 35 16.45 -15.11 -6.99
CA GLY A 35 16.80 -14.70 -8.35
C GLY A 35 15.65 -14.89 -9.35
N ILE A 36 15.82 -14.30 -10.54
CA ILE A 36 14.78 -14.28 -11.59
C ILE A 36 14.50 -15.66 -12.20
N TYR A 37 15.42 -16.60 -12.04
CA TYR A 37 15.28 -17.96 -12.57
C TYR A 37 14.75 -18.96 -11.54
N TYR A 38 14.53 -18.51 -10.31
CA TYR A 38 13.94 -19.37 -9.28
C TYR A 38 12.48 -19.67 -9.63
N LYS A 39 12.18 -20.92 -9.84
CA LYS A 39 10.82 -21.41 -10.02
C LYS A 39 10.33 -21.91 -8.68
N ASP A 40 9.55 -21.11 -8.03
CA ASP A 40 8.75 -21.59 -6.90
C ASP A 40 7.64 -22.48 -7.46
N ASN A 41 7.57 -23.72 -6.98
CA ASN A 41 6.48 -24.64 -7.28
C ASN A 41 5.19 -24.33 -6.49
N THR A 42 5.17 -23.21 -5.76
CA THR A 42 3.93 -22.77 -5.10
C THR A 42 2.90 -22.47 -6.17
N GLU A 43 1.82 -23.23 -6.17
CA GLU A 43 0.65 -22.92 -6.97
C GLU A 43 0.14 -21.56 -6.57
N PHE A 44 0.12 -20.61 -7.51
CA PHE A 44 -0.54 -19.34 -7.30
C PHE A 44 -2.04 -19.60 -7.19
N HIS A 45 -2.53 -19.69 -5.97
CA HIS A 45 -3.95 -19.65 -5.75
C HIS A 45 -4.44 -18.25 -6.14
N LYS A 46 -5.09 -18.15 -7.30
CA LYS A 46 -5.87 -16.96 -7.63
C LYS A 46 -6.93 -16.81 -6.55
N GLN A 47 -6.72 -15.87 -5.65
CA GLN A 47 -7.83 -15.43 -4.83
C GLN A 47 -8.84 -14.77 -5.78
N GLY A 48 -10.08 -15.20 -5.69
CA GLY A 48 -11.17 -14.53 -6.38
C GLY A 48 -11.29 -13.08 -5.92
N PRO A 49 -12.08 -12.26 -6.59
CA PRO A 49 -12.29 -10.88 -6.18
C PRO A 49 -12.76 -10.87 -4.70
N ILE A 50 -12.02 -10.16 -3.86
CA ILE A 50 -12.28 -10.02 -2.43
C ILE A 50 -13.62 -9.30 -2.21
N THR A 51 -13.98 -8.44 -3.14
CA THR A 51 -15.23 -7.68 -3.12
C THR A 51 -16.26 -8.31 -4.05
N LYS A 52 -17.42 -8.63 -3.51
CA LYS A 52 -18.59 -8.91 -4.33
C LYS A 52 -19.11 -7.60 -4.90
N VAL A 53 -19.16 -7.49 -6.22
CA VAL A 53 -19.85 -6.35 -6.86
C VAL A 53 -21.32 -6.50 -6.54
N VAL A 54 -21.82 -5.70 -5.61
CA VAL A 54 -23.25 -5.59 -5.37
C VAL A 54 -23.79 -4.52 -6.32
N MET A 55 -24.32 -4.96 -7.45
CA MET A 55 -25.06 -4.11 -8.38
C MET A 55 -26.45 -3.85 -7.79
N ASN A 56 -26.55 -2.91 -6.86
CA ASN A 56 -27.84 -2.43 -6.40
C ASN A 56 -28.12 -1.07 -7.04
N HIS A 57 -29.05 -1.03 -7.97
CA HIS A 57 -29.47 0.18 -8.65
C HIS A 57 -30.59 0.94 -7.91
N ASP A 58 -31.04 0.41 -6.77
CA ASP A 58 -32.19 0.97 -6.05
C ASP A 58 -31.79 2.08 -5.06
N THR A 59 -30.50 2.21 -4.76
CA THR A 59 -29.98 3.20 -3.81
C THR A 59 -28.75 3.90 -4.35
N SER A 60 -28.73 5.23 -4.26
CA SER A 60 -27.53 6.00 -4.55
C SER A 60 -26.38 5.64 -3.61
N LYS A 61 -25.18 5.48 -4.16
CA LYS A 61 -23.94 5.27 -3.43
C LYS A 61 -23.22 6.58 -3.11
N MET A 62 -23.79 7.70 -3.53
CA MET A 62 -23.23 9.00 -3.23
C MET A 62 -23.22 9.28 -1.73
N VAL A 63 -22.19 9.93 -1.27
CA VAL A 63 -22.04 10.41 0.10
C VAL A 63 -21.62 11.89 0.08
N GLU A 64 -21.95 12.60 1.14
CA GLU A 64 -21.73 14.05 1.18
C GLU A 64 -20.29 14.43 1.58
N SER A 65 -19.60 13.52 2.28
CA SER A 65 -18.28 13.79 2.81
C SER A 65 -17.37 12.56 2.87
N ILE A 66 -16.07 12.82 3.00
CA ILE A 66 -15.07 11.78 3.29
C ILE A 66 -15.38 11.08 4.62
N HIS A 67 -15.87 11.84 5.61
CA HIS A 67 -16.31 11.30 6.90
C HIS A 67 -17.38 10.23 6.72
N ASP A 68 -18.44 10.56 5.99
CA ASP A 68 -19.54 9.63 5.74
C ASP A 68 -19.10 8.39 4.96
N ALA A 69 -18.17 8.59 4.01
CA ALA A 69 -17.57 7.48 3.27
C ALA A 69 -16.81 6.54 4.21
N LEU A 70 -15.95 7.08 5.08
CA LEU A 70 -15.19 6.31 6.06
C LEU A 70 -16.10 5.55 7.03
N VAL A 71 -17.12 6.21 7.57
CA VAL A 71 -18.10 5.60 8.49
C VAL A 71 -18.86 4.47 7.79
N LYS A 72 -19.40 4.72 6.59
CA LYS A 72 -20.17 3.71 5.83
C LYS A 72 -19.31 2.52 5.40
N CYS A 73 -18.02 2.73 5.16
CA CYS A 73 -17.07 1.67 4.84
C CYS A 73 -16.51 0.94 6.06
N GLY A 74 -16.90 1.34 7.27
CA GLY A 74 -16.48 0.68 8.51
C GLY A 74 -15.03 0.97 8.91
N ALA A 75 -14.59 2.24 8.77
CA ALA A 75 -13.25 2.64 9.17
C ALA A 75 -12.95 2.32 10.63
N HIS A 76 -11.77 1.77 10.92
CA HIS A 76 -11.35 1.28 12.22
C HIS A 76 -9.82 1.34 12.40
N ASP A 77 -9.37 1.17 13.63
CA ASP A 77 -7.94 1.06 13.95
C ASP A 77 -7.31 -0.14 13.24
N GLY A 78 -6.06 0.00 12.78
CA GLY A 78 -5.32 -1.07 12.10
C GLY A 78 -5.68 -1.26 10.63
N MET A 79 -6.64 -0.50 10.08
CA MET A 79 -7.06 -0.63 8.68
C MET A 79 -5.96 -0.26 7.70
N THR A 80 -6.04 -0.81 6.50
CA THR A 80 -5.22 -0.43 5.34
C THR A 80 -6.02 0.42 4.37
N LEU A 81 -5.56 1.64 4.14
CA LEU A 81 -6.12 2.57 3.17
C LEU A 81 -5.35 2.53 1.86
N GLY A 82 -6.06 2.19 0.78
CA GLY A 82 -5.53 2.18 -0.57
C GLY A 82 -5.72 3.52 -1.26
N PHE A 83 -4.67 4.01 -1.92
CA PHE A 83 -4.73 5.24 -2.69
C PHE A 83 -4.16 5.03 -4.08
N HIS A 84 -4.89 5.51 -5.07
CA HIS A 84 -4.39 5.67 -6.42
C HIS A 84 -4.54 7.12 -6.82
N HIS A 85 -3.41 7.81 -6.96
CA HIS A 85 -3.39 9.23 -7.27
C HIS A 85 -3.06 9.48 -8.74
N HIS A 86 -3.82 10.36 -9.34
CA HIS A 86 -3.64 10.79 -10.72
C HIS A 86 -2.88 12.12 -10.84
N PHE A 87 -2.82 12.90 -9.76
CA PHE A 87 -2.40 14.30 -9.82
C PHE A 87 -0.95 14.53 -9.38
N ARG A 88 -0.17 13.49 -9.15
CA ARG A 88 1.23 13.59 -8.73
C ARG A 88 1.41 14.54 -7.55
N ASP A 89 2.23 15.60 -7.71
CA ASP A 89 2.53 16.54 -6.63
C ASP A 89 1.36 17.46 -6.25
N GLY A 90 0.28 17.47 -7.04
CA GLY A 90 -0.96 18.17 -6.74
C GLY A 90 -2.03 17.31 -6.08
N ASP A 91 -1.75 16.04 -5.82
CA ASP A 91 -2.72 15.14 -5.20
C ASP A 91 -2.79 15.35 -3.69
N LEU A 92 -3.92 15.88 -3.23
CA LEU A 92 -4.21 16.11 -1.82
C LEU A 92 -5.21 15.10 -1.22
N VAL A 93 -5.68 14.11 -1.98
CA VAL A 93 -6.69 13.16 -1.50
C VAL A 93 -6.19 12.38 -0.29
N VAL A 94 -4.93 11.92 -0.32
CA VAL A 94 -4.32 11.26 0.83
C VAL A 94 -4.35 12.15 2.08
N ASN A 95 -3.95 13.41 1.93
CA ASN A 95 -3.93 14.39 3.03
C ASN A 95 -5.34 14.64 3.58
N MET A 96 -6.34 14.79 2.71
CA MET A 96 -7.73 15.03 3.10
C MET A 96 -8.30 13.85 3.87
N VAL A 97 -8.10 12.64 3.38
CA VAL A 97 -8.55 11.40 4.03
C VAL A 97 -7.86 11.21 5.37
N MET A 98 -6.54 11.34 5.42
CA MET A 98 -5.78 11.14 6.66
C MET A 98 -6.07 12.21 7.71
N LYS A 99 -6.40 13.43 7.31
CA LYS A 99 -6.87 14.47 8.22
C LYS A 99 -8.22 14.10 8.84
N GLU A 100 -9.10 13.47 8.08
CA GLU A 100 -10.39 13.01 8.60
C GLU A 100 -10.21 11.79 9.52
N VAL A 101 -9.36 10.84 9.14
CA VAL A 101 -8.96 9.71 9.99
C VAL A 101 -8.44 10.18 11.35
N GLN A 102 -7.59 11.23 11.35
CA GLN A 102 -7.08 11.83 12.59
C GLN A 102 -8.20 12.41 13.46
N LYS A 103 -9.15 13.15 12.86
CA LYS A 103 -10.30 13.72 13.57
C LYS A 103 -11.20 12.65 14.18
N MET A 104 -11.34 11.51 13.51
CA MET A 104 -12.09 10.36 14.00
C MET A 104 -11.36 9.63 15.14
N GLY A 105 -10.11 9.98 15.42
CA GLY A 105 -9.29 9.36 16.46
C GLY A 105 -8.76 7.97 16.08
N ILE A 106 -8.88 7.57 14.83
CA ILE A 106 -8.42 6.27 14.33
C ILE A 106 -6.90 6.24 14.30
N LYS A 107 -6.33 5.12 14.73
CA LYS A 107 -4.87 4.89 14.87
C LYS A 107 -4.43 3.62 14.14
N ASP A 108 -3.10 3.45 14.04
CA ASP A 108 -2.46 2.25 13.49
C ASP A 108 -2.77 1.98 12.01
N VAL A 109 -2.94 3.04 11.22
CA VAL A 109 -3.31 2.92 9.81
C VAL A 109 -2.12 2.57 8.94
N THR A 110 -2.33 1.66 8.01
CA THR A 110 -1.40 1.37 6.90
C THR A 110 -1.80 2.16 5.66
N ILE A 111 -0.89 2.95 5.10
CA ILE A 111 -1.10 3.60 3.80
C ILE A 111 -0.55 2.70 2.70
N CYS A 112 -1.40 2.30 1.75
CA CYS A 112 -1.03 1.58 0.54
C CYS A 112 -1.20 2.47 -0.69
N ALA A 113 -0.13 3.15 -1.09
CA ALA A 113 -0.14 4.11 -2.20
C ALA A 113 0.94 3.78 -3.23
N SER A 114 0.71 4.14 -4.51
CA SER A 114 1.70 3.92 -5.57
C SER A 114 2.99 4.73 -5.35
N SER A 115 2.89 5.95 -4.85
CA SER A 115 4.03 6.74 -4.36
C SER A 115 3.55 7.83 -3.39
N LEU A 116 4.45 8.29 -2.54
CA LEU A 116 4.23 9.44 -1.67
C LEU A 116 5.33 10.46 -1.94
N GLY A 117 4.97 11.70 -2.17
CA GLY A 117 5.88 12.75 -2.55
C GLY A 117 5.77 13.98 -1.64
N LYS A 118 6.37 15.08 -2.08
CA LYS A 118 6.40 16.35 -1.35
C LYS A 118 5.01 16.87 -0.97
N ALA A 119 3.99 16.62 -1.81
CA ALA A 119 2.60 17.01 -1.50
C ALA A 119 2.05 16.34 -0.22
N HIS A 120 2.69 15.28 0.24
CA HIS A 120 2.29 14.50 1.42
C HIS A 120 3.16 14.78 2.65
N ASP A 121 4.00 15.80 2.61
CA ASP A 121 4.89 16.16 3.73
C ASP A 121 4.12 16.50 5.02
N ASP A 122 2.87 16.95 4.90
CA ASP A 122 1.97 17.25 6.03
C ASP A 122 1.52 15.98 6.79
N LEU A 123 1.83 14.79 6.29
CA LEU A 123 1.54 13.53 6.98
C LEU A 123 2.59 13.14 8.03
N VAL A 124 3.72 13.82 8.08
CA VAL A 124 4.79 13.53 9.06
C VAL A 124 4.28 13.56 10.51
N PRO A 125 3.49 14.52 10.95
CA PRO A 125 2.93 14.52 12.32
C PRO A 125 2.06 13.27 12.61
N LEU A 126 1.37 12.72 11.60
CA LEU A 126 0.55 11.53 11.74
C LEU A 126 1.38 10.23 11.86
N ILE A 127 2.60 10.24 11.33
CA ILE A 127 3.58 9.18 11.55
C ILE A 127 4.08 9.25 12.99
N GLU A 128 4.43 10.45 13.45
CA GLU A 128 4.99 10.66 14.78
C GLU A 128 3.99 10.35 15.91
N ASP A 129 2.71 10.67 15.72
CA ASP A 129 1.65 10.41 16.69
C ASP A 129 1.10 8.97 16.65
N GLY A 130 1.51 8.17 15.66
CA GLY A 130 1.10 6.78 15.48
C GLY A 130 -0.28 6.60 14.84
N THR A 131 -0.80 7.62 14.19
CA THR A 131 -1.95 7.48 13.30
C THR A 131 -1.56 6.66 12.07
N ILE A 132 -0.39 6.93 11.48
CA ILE A 132 0.19 6.13 10.42
C ILE A 132 1.33 5.31 11.00
N THR A 133 1.24 4.00 10.94
CA THR A 133 2.26 3.08 11.46
C THR A 133 2.97 2.31 10.37
N ASN A 134 2.32 2.06 9.23
CA ASN A 134 2.90 1.30 8.13
C ASN A 134 2.68 1.98 6.78
N ILE A 135 3.60 1.76 5.86
CA ILE A 135 3.52 2.27 4.50
C ILE A 135 3.86 1.15 3.51
N GLN A 136 2.99 0.95 2.54
CA GLN A 136 3.15 0.04 1.40
C GLN A 136 3.19 0.89 0.13
N SER A 137 4.35 1.02 -0.51
CA SER A 137 4.50 1.95 -1.64
C SER A 137 5.51 1.44 -2.66
N SER A 138 5.55 2.09 -3.83
CA SER A 138 6.63 1.90 -4.81
C SER A 138 7.73 2.95 -4.66
N GLY A 139 7.48 4.01 -3.90
CA GLY A 139 8.47 5.04 -3.61
C GLY A 139 7.94 6.10 -2.66
N VAL A 140 8.82 6.58 -1.80
CA VAL A 140 8.52 7.67 -0.85
C VAL A 140 9.62 8.72 -0.94
N ARG A 141 9.25 9.99 -0.97
CA ARG A 141 10.15 11.14 -1.13
C ARG A 141 9.72 12.27 -0.20
N GLY A 142 10.52 13.34 -0.15
CA GLY A 142 10.24 14.51 0.68
C GLY A 142 10.43 14.24 2.17
N LYS A 143 9.84 15.06 3.02
CA LYS A 143 9.97 14.94 4.48
C LYS A 143 9.39 13.64 5.02
N ILE A 144 8.37 13.08 4.38
CA ILE A 144 7.83 11.77 4.75
C ILE A 144 8.87 10.67 4.53
N GLY A 145 9.63 10.73 3.42
CA GLY A 145 10.75 9.81 3.17
C GLY A 145 11.88 9.97 4.18
N GLU A 146 12.20 11.20 4.56
CA GLU A 146 13.18 11.50 5.60
C GLU A 146 12.73 10.96 6.96
N ALA A 147 11.47 11.18 7.35
CA ALA A 147 10.90 10.68 8.59
C ALA A 147 11.03 9.16 8.71
N ILE A 148 10.71 8.44 7.63
CA ILE A 148 10.84 6.97 7.57
C ILE A 148 12.31 6.56 7.69
N SER A 149 13.21 7.21 6.94
CA SER A 149 14.64 6.89 6.95
C SER A 149 15.29 7.14 8.29
N HIS A 150 14.74 8.05 9.10
CA HIS A 150 15.19 8.33 10.47
C HIS A 150 14.43 7.51 11.54
N GLY A 151 13.68 6.48 11.13
CA GLY A 151 13.04 5.56 12.07
C GLY A 151 11.84 6.13 12.83
N LYS A 152 11.19 7.18 12.32
CA LYS A 152 10.01 7.76 12.97
C LYS A 152 8.75 6.92 12.77
N LEU A 153 8.71 6.07 11.74
CA LEU A 153 7.61 5.15 11.50
C LEU A 153 7.69 3.99 12.51
N LYS A 154 6.60 3.74 13.25
CA LYS A 154 6.56 2.70 14.28
C LYS A 154 6.60 1.27 13.74
N GLY A 155 6.04 1.08 12.55
CA GLY A 155 6.00 -0.20 11.86
C GLY A 155 6.93 -0.24 10.65
N LEU A 156 6.47 -0.80 9.55
CA LEU A 156 7.29 -1.07 8.36
C LEU A 156 6.92 -0.18 7.17
N ALA A 157 7.94 0.31 6.48
CA ALA A 157 7.81 0.85 5.14
C ALA A 157 8.25 -0.22 4.13
N THR A 158 7.29 -0.83 3.45
CA THR A 158 7.58 -1.86 2.44
C THR A 158 7.53 -1.25 1.04
N MET A 159 8.66 -1.31 0.34
CA MET A 159 8.78 -0.80 -1.02
C MET A 159 8.68 -1.96 -2.02
N ARG A 160 7.76 -1.83 -2.97
CA ARG A 160 7.56 -2.80 -4.05
C ARG A 160 7.53 -2.09 -5.39
N SER A 161 7.94 -2.78 -6.46
CA SER A 161 7.65 -2.30 -7.82
C SER A 161 6.13 -2.19 -8.03
N HIS A 162 5.69 -1.46 -9.06
CA HIS A 162 4.27 -1.36 -9.40
C HIS A 162 3.64 -2.75 -9.61
N GLY A 163 4.29 -3.63 -10.38
CA GLY A 163 3.84 -5.01 -10.57
C GLY A 163 3.87 -5.84 -9.30
N GLY A 164 4.92 -5.68 -8.47
CA GLY A 164 5.04 -6.36 -7.17
C GLY A 164 3.94 -5.95 -6.19
N ARG A 165 3.53 -4.68 -6.20
CA ARG A 165 2.40 -4.19 -5.39
C ARG A 165 1.08 -4.82 -5.85
N MET A 166 0.83 -4.85 -7.17
CA MET A 166 -0.38 -5.49 -7.70
C MET A 166 -0.42 -6.98 -7.37
N ARG A 167 0.72 -7.68 -7.52
CA ARG A 167 0.83 -9.07 -7.10
C ARG A 167 0.50 -9.27 -5.62
N ALA A 168 1.06 -8.45 -4.75
CA ALA A 168 0.83 -8.54 -3.31
C ALA A 168 -0.66 -8.38 -2.93
N ILE A 169 -1.38 -7.49 -3.63
CA ILE A 169 -2.83 -7.35 -3.47
C ILE A 169 -3.56 -8.58 -4.01
N GLN A 170 -3.20 -9.08 -5.19
CA GLN A 170 -3.85 -10.24 -5.79
C GLN A 170 -3.65 -11.54 -5.00
N THR A 171 -2.50 -11.69 -4.37
CA THR A 171 -2.17 -12.88 -3.55
C THR A 171 -2.68 -12.76 -2.12
N GLY A 172 -3.25 -11.62 -1.72
CA GLY A 172 -3.69 -11.38 -0.35
C GLY A 172 -2.56 -11.10 0.65
N GLU A 173 -1.32 -10.91 0.17
CA GLU A 173 -0.20 -10.45 1.01
C GLU A 173 -0.46 -9.04 1.57
N VAL A 174 -1.16 -8.23 0.80
CA VAL A 174 -1.66 -6.92 1.20
C VAL A 174 -3.16 -6.88 1.01
N THR A 175 -3.89 -6.74 2.11
CA THR A 175 -5.33 -6.52 2.11
C THR A 175 -5.60 -5.02 2.23
N ILE A 176 -6.47 -4.50 1.39
CA ILE A 176 -6.92 -3.11 1.44
C ILE A 176 -8.36 -3.09 1.92
N ASP A 177 -8.62 -2.40 3.02
CA ASP A 177 -9.95 -2.31 3.61
C ASP A 177 -10.80 -1.24 2.90
N ILE A 178 -10.23 -0.06 2.67
CA ILE A 178 -10.90 1.05 1.99
C ILE A 178 -9.97 1.63 0.93
N SER A 179 -10.48 1.84 -0.29
CA SER A 179 -9.72 2.39 -1.41
C SER A 179 -10.27 3.73 -1.88
N PHE A 180 -9.38 4.68 -2.15
CA PHE A 180 -9.70 5.97 -2.74
C PHE A 180 -9.09 6.05 -4.14
N ILE A 181 -9.96 6.24 -5.13
CA ILE A 181 -9.60 6.30 -6.55
C ILE A 181 -10.15 7.59 -7.13
N GLY A 182 -9.29 8.39 -7.75
CA GLY A 182 -9.74 9.56 -8.51
C GLY A 182 -10.30 9.14 -9.86
N ALA A 183 -11.48 9.66 -10.22
CA ALA A 183 -12.08 9.49 -11.53
C ALA A 183 -12.70 10.81 -12.01
N PRO A 184 -12.66 11.14 -13.32
CA PRO A 184 -13.25 12.36 -13.85
C PRO A 184 -14.76 12.43 -13.65
N THR A 185 -15.45 11.30 -13.77
CA THR A 185 -16.89 11.21 -13.61
C THR A 185 -17.30 9.91 -12.92
N CYS A 186 -18.37 9.99 -12.17
CA CYS A 186 -19.07 8.83 -11.60
C CYS A 186 -20.58 9.06 -11.69
N ASP A 187 -21.33 7.96 -11.66
CA ASP A 187 -22.78 8.00 -11.46
C ASP A 187 -23.17 7.69 -10.01
N ASP A 188 -24.46 7.80 -9.72
CA ASP A 188 -24.99 7.55 -8.38
C ASP A 188 -24.83 6.09 -7.93
N TYR A 189 -24.57 5.18 -8.85
CA TYR A 189 -24.51 3.74 -8.60
C TYR A 189 -23.06 3.23 -8.43
N GLY A 190 -22.08 4.12 -8.56
CA GLY A 190 -20.67 3.81 -8.38
C GLY A 190 -19.98 3.30 -9.64
N ASN A 191 -20.55 3.53 -10.82
CA ASN A 191 -19.82 3.35 -12.07
C ASN A 191 -18.90 4.54 -12.29
N LEU A 192 -17.67 4.26 -12.70
CA LEU A 192 -16.62 5.25 -12.90
C LEU A 192 -16.23 5.31 -14.37
N SER A 193 -15.97 6.51 -14.87
CA SER A 193 -15.35 6.69 -16.18
C SER A 193 -14.06 7.48 -16.05
N LEU A 194 -13.00 6.97 -16.70
CA LEU A 194 -11.70 7.63 -16.78
C LEU A 194 -11.50 8.41 -18.09
N ILE A 195 -12.43 8.29 -19.02
CA ILE A 195 -12.33 8.87 -20.38
C ILE A 195 -13.40 9.91 -20.69
N HIS A 196 -14.51 9.92 -19.97
CA HIS A 196 -15.55 10.93 -20.14
C HIS A 196 -15.33 12.07 -19.15
N ILE A 197 -15.17 13.24 -19.68
CA ILE A 197 -14.97 14.48 -18.92
C ILE A 197 -16.22 15.34 -19.06
#